data_597d1696e8e16a84ccac6925fd2f3e04
#
_entry.id   597d1696e8e16a84ccac6925fd2f3e04
#
_cell.length_a   1.000
_cell.length_b   1.000
_cell.length_c   1.000
_cell.angle_alpha   90.00
_cell.angle_beta   90.00
_cell.angle_gamma   90.00
#
_symmetry.space_group_name_H-M   'P 1'
#
loop_
_entity.id
_entity.type
_entity.pdbx_description
1 polymer ?
#
loop_
_entity_poly.entity_id
_entity_poly.type
_entity_poly.pdbx_seq_one_letter_code
_entity_poly.pdbx_strand_id
1 'polypeptide(L)' 'MFTIKILGPGCANCRKLEAVAREAASVANVPAEFVKVSDIKEIMRYDLLTTPGLVINEKLVSSGRIPTVAEVQKWLTA' A
#
# COMPACT_ATOMS: atom_id res chain seq x y z
N MET A 1 -1.20 -6.14 -14.46
CA MET A 1 -0.27 -6.05 -13.33
C MET A 1 -0.67 -4.88 -12.44
N PHE A 2 -0.77 -5.11 -11.15
CA PHE A 2 -1.08 -4.03 -10.20
C PHE A 2 0.17 -3.28 -9.81
N THR A 3 0.06 -1.97 -9.69
CA THR A 3 1.11 -1.15 -9.10
C THR A 3 0.68 -0.77 -7.69
N ILE A 4 1.44 -1.24 -6.70
CA ILE A 4 1.14 -1.00 -5.30
C ILE A 4 2.20 -0.06 -4.72
N LYS A 5 1.77 1.09 -4.23
CA LYS A 5 2.68 2.07 -3.64
C LYS A 5 2.47 2.14 -2.14
N ILE A 6 3.57 2.08 -1.41
CA ILE A 6 3.59 2.20 0.04
C ILE A 6 4.06 3.60 0.38
N LEU A 7 3.16 4.42 0.89
CA LEU A 7 3.45 5.82 1.18
C LEU A 7 3.87 5.98 2.64
N GLY A 8 5.08 6.45 2.85
CA GLY A 8 5.56 6.68 4.20
C GLY A 8 7.05 6.88 4.27
N PRO A 9 7.56 7.42 5.37
CA PRO A 9 8.99 7.76 5.52
C PRO A 9 9.88 6.57 5.88
N GLY A 10 9.40 5.34 5.75
CA GLY A 10 10.21 4.16 6.06
C GLY A 10 10.14 3.72 7.51
N CYS A 11 9.08 4.08 8.21
CA CYS A 11 8.88 3.69 9.61
C CYS A 11 8.51 2.21 9.73
N ALA A 12 8.47 1.71 10.99
CA ALA A 12 8.11 0.32 11.24
C ALA A 12 6.74 -0.05 10.69
N ASN A 13 5.78 0.87 10.81
CA ASN A 13 4.43 0.63 10.29
C ASN A 13 4.41 0.56 8.76
N CYS A 14 5.27 1.34 8.11
CA CYS A 14 5.40 1.29 6.65
C CYS A 14 5.90 -0.09 6.20
N ARG A 15 6.85 -0.65 6.94
CA ARG A 15 7.38 -1.99 6.65
C ARG A 15 6.33 -3.07 6.88
N LYS A 16 5.53 -2.92 7.93
CA LYS A 16 4.43 -3.86 8.20
C LYS A 16 3.39 -3.80 7.09
N LEU A 17 3.06 -2.61 6.63
CA LEU A 17 2.12 -2.43 5.53
C LEU A 17 2.64 -3.10 4.26
N GLU A 18 3.91 -2.92 3.96
CA GLU A 18 4.52 -3.56 2.79
C GLU A 18 4.43 -5.08 2.90
N ALA A 19 4.72 -5.64 4.08
CA ALA A 19 4.65 -7.08 4.29
C ALA A 19 3.23 -7.60 4.07
N VAL A 20 2.24 -6.90 4.58
CA VAL A 20 0.83 -7.27 4.39
C VAL A 20 0.46 -7.23 2.89
N ALA A 21 0.87 -6.17 2.20
CA ALA A 21 0.56 -6.03 0.78
C ALA A 21 1.22 -7.13 -0.06
N ARG A 22 2.46 -7.47 0.25
CA ARG A 22 3.17 -8.54 -0.47
C ARG A 22 2.52 -9.90 -0.21
N GLU A 23 2.15 -10.18 1.03
CA GLU A 23 1.48 -11.43 1.37
C GLU A 23 0.14 -11.53 0.67
N ALA A 24 -0.64 -10.46 0.67
CA ALA A 24 -1.95 -10.45 0.01
C ALA A 24 -1.83 -10.72 -1.48
N ALA A 25 -0.87 -10.11 -2.15
CA ALA A 25 -0.64 -10.33 -3.57
C ALA A 25 -0.21 -11.76 -3.84
N SER A 26 0.63 -12.33 -2.98
CA SER A 26 1.09 -13.71 -3.12
C SER A 26 -0.06 -14.70 -2.95
N VAL A 27 -0.88 -14.53 -1.91
CA VAL A 27 -2.00 -15.43 -1.63
C VAL A 27 -3.06 -15.32 -2.72
N ALA A 28 -3.31 -14.12 -3.22
CA ALA A 28 -4.28 -13.91 -4.30
C ALA A 28 -3.71 -14.32 -5.66
N ASN A 29 -2.43 -14.64 -5.73
CA ASN A 29 -1.73 -14.99 -6.97
C ASN A 29 -1.86 -13.89 -8.02
N VAL A 30 -1.72 -12.65 -7.59
CA VAL A 30 -1.85 -11.46 -8.44
C VAL A 30 -0.46 -10.87 -8.67
N PRO A 31 -0.04 -10.73 -9.94
CA PRO A 31 1.23 -10.07 -10.23
C PRO A 31 1.15 -8.58 -9.86
N ALA A 32 2.11 -8.13 -9.09
CA ALA A 32 2.12 -6.75 -8.60
C ALA A 32 3.54 -6.20 -8.53
N GLU A 33 3.66 -4.90 -8.80
CA GLU A 33 4.88 -4.16 -8.63
C GLU A 33 4.76 -3.33 -7.35
N PHE A 34 5.78 -3.37 -6.51
CA PHE A 34 5.78 -2.67 -5.23
C PHE A 34 6.74 -1.49 -5.28
N VAL A 35 6.24 -0.30 -4.99
CA VAL A 35 7.02 0.93 -4.99
C VAL A 35 6.91 1.59 -3.63
N LYS A 36 8.04 1.90 -3.01
CA LYS A 36 8.07 2.65 -1.76
C LYS A 36 8.18 4.13 -2.07
N VAL A 37 7.24 4.92 -1.53
CA VAL A 37 7.22 6.36 -1.74
C VAL A 37 7.49 7.02 -0.39
N SER A 38 8.70 7.52 -0.21
CA SER A 38 9.11 8.16 1.05
C SER A 38 9.23 9.67 0.94
N ASP A 39 9.15 10.21 -0.26
CA ASP A 39 9.21 11.65 -0.49
C ASP A 39 7.88 12.28 -0.07
N ILE A 40 7.94 13.22 0.86
CA ILE A 40 6.77 13.90 1.39
C ILE A 40 5.94 14.57 0.28
N LYS A 41 6.61 15.16 -0.71
CA LYS A 41 5.92 15.81 -1.83
C LYS A 41 5.09 14.82 -2.63
N GLU A 42 5.63 13.64 -2.87
CA GLU A 42 4.90 12.59 -3.59
C GLU A 42 3.75 12.05 -2.75
N ILE A 43 3.98 11.85 -1.45
CA ILE A 43 2.96 11.38 -0.53
C ILE A 43 1.76 12.33 -0.51
N MET A 44 2.02 13.63 -0.48
CA MET A 44 0.97 14.63 -0.41
C MET A 44 0.10 14.71 -1.65
N ARG A 45 0.57 14.17 -2.77
CA ARG A 45 -0.22 14.14 -4.01
C ARG A 45 -1.45 13.23 -3.90
N TYR A 46 -1.47 12.34 -2.92
CA TYR A 46 -2.57 11.39 -2.73
C TYR A 46 -3.56 11.83 -1.66
N ASP A 47 -3.51 13.09 -1.23
CA ASP A 47 -4.39 13.62 -0.17
C ASP A 47 -4.31 12.81 1.11
N LEU A 48 -3.13 12.30 1.41
CA LEU A 48 -2.91 11.46 2.58
C LEU A 48 -2.83 12.32 3.84
N LEU A 49 -3.71 12.06 4.81
CA LEU A 49 -3.72 12.78 6.07
C LEU A 49 -2.73 12.22 7.07
N THR A 50 -2.53 10.91 7.07
CA THR A 50 -1.61 10.24 7.98
C THR A 50 -0.91 9.11 7.26
N THR A 51 0.32 8.79 7.70
CA THR A 51 1.08 7.66 7.17
C THR A 51 0.98 6.48 8.12
N PRO A 52 1.12 5.23 7.65
CA PRO A 52 1.39 4.85 6.26
C PRO A 52 0.14 4.87 5.38
N GLY A 53 0.34 4.97 4.07
CA GLY A 53 -0.75 4.91 3.11
C GLY A 53 -0.53 3.81 2.08
N LEU A 54 -1.61 3.23 1.60
CA LEU A 54 -1.56 2.19 0.57
C LEU A 54 -2.28 2.67 -0.68
N VAL A 55 -1.57 2.64 -1.80
CA VAL A 55 -2.10 3.03 -3.11
C VAL A 55 -2.05 1.83 -4.02
N ILE A 56 -3.16 1.52 -4.66
CA ILE A 56 -3.25 0.44 -5.65
C ILE A 56 -3.73 1.05 -6.96
N ASN A 57 -2.92 0.94 -8.02
CA ASN A 57 -3.20 1.49 -9.34
C ASN A 57 -3.60 2.97 -9.28
N GLU A 58 -2.77 3.76 -8.59
CA GLU A 58 -2.92 5.21 -8.43
C GLU A 58 -4.14 5.62 -7.59
N LYS A 59 -4.78 4.67 -6.91
CA LYS A 59 -5.91 4.96 -6.05
C LYS A 59 -5.56 4.70 -4.60
N LEU A 60 -5.72 5.70 -3.75
CA LEU A 60 -5.47 5.55 -2.31
C LEU A 60 -6.59 4.71 -1.69
N VAL A 61 -6.25 3.54 -1.16
CA VAL A 61 -7.23 2.61 -0.60
C VAL A 61 -7.18 2.54 0.92
N SER A 62 -6.08 2.98 1.53
CA SER A 62 -5.95 2.97 2.99
C SER A 62 -4.96 4.03 3.42
N SER A 63 -5.21 4.64 4.57
CA SER A 63 -4.30 5.63 5.16
C SER A 63 -4.41 5.60 6.68
N GLY A 64 -3.27 5.82 7.34
CA GLY A 64 -3.22 5.93 8.79
C GLY A 64 -3.40 4.63 9.56
N ARG A 65 -3.47 3.50 8.88
CA ARG A 65 -3.60 2.20 9.55
C ARG A 65 -3.00 1.10 8.66
N ILE A 66 -2.82 -0.06 9.26
CA ILE A 66 -2.34 -1.24 8.54
C ILE A 66 -3.56 -2.14 8.29
N PRO A 67 -3.99 -2.29 7.03
CA PRO A 67 -5.10 -3.19 6.72
C PRO A 67 -4.71 -4.64 6.90
N THR A 68 -5.69 -5.52 7.01
CA THR A 68 -5.43 -6.95 7.08
C THR A 68 -5.12 -7.50 5.70
N VAL A 69 -4.48 -8.67 5.65
CA VAL A 69 -4.22 -9.37 4.39
C VAL A 69 -5.53 -9.57 3.62
N ALA A 70 -6.61 -9.95 4.31
CA ALA A 70 -7.91 -10.17 3.68
C ALA A 70 -8.45 -8.90 3.02
N GLU A 71 -8.30 -7.75 3.68
CA GLU A 71 -8.74 -6.48 3.10
C GLU A 71 -7.98 -6.16 1.83
N VAL A 72 -6.65 -6.32 1.86
CA VAL A 72 -5.83 -6.02 0.68
C VAL A 72 -6.15 -6.99 -0.46
N GLN A 73 -6.34 -8.28 -0.15
CA GLN A 73 -6.74 -9.26 -1.15
C GLN A 73 -8.04 -8.85 -1.85
N LYS A 74 -9.00 -8.36 -1.09
CA LYS A 74 -10.28 -7.91 -1.62
C LYS A 74 -10.08 -6.77 -2.62
N TRP A 75 -9.20 -5.83 -2.30
CA TRP A 75 -8.90 -4.72 -3.19
C TRP A 75 -8.16 -5.17 -4.45
N LEU A 76 -7.35 -6.21 -4.35
CA LEU A 76 -6.59 -6.73 -5.49
C LEU A 76 -7.44 -7.59 -6.43
N THR A 77 -8.53 -8.15 -5.93
CA THR A 77 -9.39 -9.05 -6.71
C THR A 77 -10.73 -8.44 -7.12
N ALA A 78 -10.99 -7.22 -6.70
CA ALA A 78 -12.24 -6.54 -7.01
C ALA A 78 -12.26 -5.95 -8.42
#